data_8e9e3007261d2e1b6d92604880b407a4
#
_entry.id   8e9e3007261d2e1b6d92604880b407a4
#
_cell.length_a   1.000
_cell.length_b   1.000
_cell.length_c   1.000
_cell.angle_alpha   90.00
_cell.angle_beta   90.00
_cell.angle_gamma   90.00
#
_symmetry.space_group_name_H-M   'P 1'
#
loop_
_entity.id
_entity.type
_entity.pdbx_description
1 polymer ?
#
loop_
_entity_poly.entity_id
_entity_poly.type
_entity_poly.pdbx_seq_one_letter_code
_entity_poly.pdbx_strand_id
1 'polypeptide(L)'
;MKSLINIPEKMKALVLYGVGDLRVTEVDVPKLEKGTVLLKIKACGICSSDMPRCFVTGTYHFPTIPGHEFSGQIVAVGDEVDESLLGKRSCVFPMLPCKHCKACKMEEYAQCSGYSYFGSRQDGAWAEYLVVPVWNLVPFDDTLDYKTAALCEPAAVSMHAVNIGDIKEGQNVVIIGTGTIGFMIALFAKERTKTGKVVIAGRSKNKLEYAKKLGFDVVDTSVDDLPAQVKKIIGIDGADVTFEAVGSNEAIASAIESTGALGSIVLVGNPSTDLILPKNIYWSILRKQITVKGSWNSSYNSRVNDWKKALEVFEHSDVNFADLITHTFTIEENEKAFSAIRNTGEFTL
;
A
#
# COMPACT_ATOMS: atom_id res chain seq x y z
N MET A 1 -7.36 -6.12 32.48
CA MET A 1 -8.11 -5.64 31.29
C MET A 1 -9.01 -4.47 31.68
N LYS A 2 -8.91 -3.34 30.97
CA LYS A 2 -9.85 -2.21 31.04
C LYS A 2 -10.51 -1.99 29.68
N SER A 3 -11.79 -1.59 29.68
CA SER A 3 -12.57 -1.41 28.45
C SER A 3 -13.47 -0.18 28.55
N LEU A 4 -13.66 0.52 27.41
CA LEU A 4 -14.58 1.65 27.25
C LEU A 4 -16.02 1.22 27.00
N ILE A 5 -16.21 0.01 26.50
CA ILE A 5 -17.52 -0.53 26.09
C ILE A 5 -17.72 -1.91 26.69
N ASN A 6 -18.97 -2.35 26.73
CA ASN A 6 -19.25 -3.77 26.93
C ASN A 6 -18.85 -4.53 25.67
N ILE A 7 -17.78 -5.34 25.76
CA ILE A 7 -17.27 -6.13 24.62
C ILE A 7 -18.22 -7.32 24.42
N PRO A 8 -18.77 -7.51 23.21
CA PRO A 8 -19.60 -8.66 22.93
C PRO A 8 -18.78 -9.97 22.93
N GLU A 9 -19.41 -11.10 23.14
CA GLU A 9 -18.76 -12.42 23.04
C GLU A 9 -18.48 -12.79 21.57
N LYS A 10 -19.36 -12.36 20.66
CA LYS A 10 -19.30 -12.65 19.22
C LYS A 10 -19.19 -11.36 18.42
N MET A 11 -18.60 -11.48 17.23
CA MET A 11 -18.48 -10.41 16.25
C MET A 11 -18.74 -10.93 14.85
N LYS A 12 -19.13 -10.05 13.94
CA LYS A 12 -19.17 -10.35 12.52
C LYS A 12 -17.77 -10.27 11.92
N ALA A 13 -17.46 -11.22 11.05
CA ALA A 13 -16.23 -11.23 10.26
C ALA A 13 -16.49 -11.81 8.87
N LEU A 14 -15.71 -11.37 7.90
CA LEU A 14 -15.64 -11.97 6.57
C LEU A 14 -14.52 -13.00 6.58
N VAL A 15 -14.88 -14.26 6.64
CA VAL A 15 -13.96 -15.38 6.85
C VAL A 15 -13.74 -16.15 5.57
N LEU A 16 -12.49 -16.37 5.23
CA LEU A 16 -12.04 -17.21 4.12
C LEU A 16 -11.85 -18.63 4.61
N TYR A 17 -12.78 -19.54 4.26
CA TYR A 17 -12.75 -20.95 4.63
C TYR A 17 -11.95 -21.83 3.66
N GLY A 18 -11.75 -21.33 2.45
CA GLY A 18 -11.00 -21.97 1.38
C GLY A 18 -10.93 -21.03 0.18
N VAL A 19 -10.17 -21.39 -0.85
CA VAL A 19 -10.08 -20.59 -2.08
C VAL A 19 -11.47 -20.40 -2.69
N GLY A 20 -11.92 -19.15 -2.81
CA GLY A 20 -13.24 -18.81 -3.32
C GLY A 20 -14.39 -18.96 -2.31
N ASP A 21 -14.12 -19.46 -1.12
CA ASP A 21 -15.14 -19.66 -0.08
C ASP A 21 -15.04 -18.60 1.01
N LEU A 22 -15.55 -17.42 0.71
CA LEU A 22 -15.55 -16.24 1.56
C LEU A 22 -16.96 -15.98 2.11
N ARG A 23 -17.11 -16.00 3.44
CA ARG A 23 -18.44 -15.93 4.09
C ARG A 23 -18.45 -14.90 5.21
N VAL A 24 -19.53 -14.10 5.29
CA VAL A 24 -19.85 -13.33 6.50
C VAL A 24 -20.39 -14.29 7.54
N THR A 25 -19.75 -14.33 8.70
CA THR A 25 -20.13 -15.25 9.79
C THR A 25 -19.86 -14.61 11.15
N GLU A 26 -20.49 -15.16 12.17
CA GLU A 26 -20.19 -14.81 13.56
C GLU A 26 -19.03 -15.66 14.08
N VAL A 27 -18.04 -15.00 14.64
CA VAL A 27 -16.88 -15.60 15.30
C VAL A 27 -16.73 -15.03 16.71
N ASP A 28 -15.93 -15.69 17.53
CA ASP A 28 -15.61 -15.17 18.87
C ASP A 28 -14.79 -13.87 18.74
N VAL A 29 -15.07 -12.87 19.59
CA VAL A 29 -14.19 -11.72 19.73
C VAL A 29 -12.85 -12.21 20.32
N PRO A 30 -11.71 -11.86 19.70
CA PRO A 30 -10.41 -12.38 20.17
C PRO A 30 -10.09 -11.86 21.58
N LYS A 31 -9.51 -12.74 22.41
CA LYS A 31 -9.15 -12.40 23.78
C LYS A 31 -7.92 -11.53 23.82
N LEU A 32 -7.97 -10.51 24.68
CA LEU A 32 -6.81 -9.67 24.96
C LEU A 32 -5.69 -10.47 25.64
N GLU A 33 -4.48 -10.20 25.19
CA GLU A 33 -3.26 -10.72 25.78
C GLU A 33 -2.45 -9.58 26.42
N LYS A 34 -1.44 -9.92 27.20
CA LYS A 34 -0.48 -8.97 27.76
C LYS A 34 0.20 -8.17 26.64
N GLY A 35 0.27 -6.85 26.79
CA GLY A 35 0.90 -5.96 25.80
C GLY A 35 0.09 -5.74 24.52
N THR A 36 -1.20 -6.14 24.50
CA THR A 36 -2.08 -5.96 23.35
C THR A 36 -3.27 -5.04 23.66
N VAL A 37 -3.88 -4.53 22.61
CA VAL A 37 -5.13 -3.76 22.66
C VAL A 37 -6.20 -4.44 21.82
N LEU A 38 -7.47 -4.23 22.15
CA LEU A 38 -8.61 -4.55 21.28
C LEU A 38 -8.97 -3.32 20.47
N LEU A 39 -8.81 -3.41 19.18
CA LEU A 39 -9.17 -2.37 18.23
C LEU A 39 -10.56 -2.66 17.67
N LYS A 40 -11.50 -1.73 17.81
CA LYS A 40 -12.77 -1.75 17.08
C LYS A 40 -12.51 -1.20 15.69
N ILE A 41 -12.58 -2.05 14.68
CA ILE A 41 -12.32 -1.68 13.29
C ILE A 41 -13.39 -0.70 12.81
N LYS A 42 -12.96 0.34 12.11
CA LYS A 42 -13.82 1.38 11.56
C LYS A 42 -13.78 1.45 10.04
N ALA A 43 -12.63 1.13 9.46
CA ALA A 43 -12.44 1.02 8.03
C ALA A 43 -11.32 0.03 7.73
N CYS A 44 -11.47 -0.72 6.65
CA CYS A 44 -10.44 -1.60 6.12
C CYS A 44 -10.50 -1.57 4.59
N GLY A 45 -9.35 -1.31 3.95
CA GLY A 45 -9.19 -1.37 2.51
C GLY A 45 -9.19 -2.80 1.97
N ILE A 46 -9.32 -2.91 0.65
CA ILE A 46 -9.14 -4.16 -0.09
C ILE A 46 -7.91 -3.98 -0.98
N CYS A 47 -6.82 -4.64 -0.63
CA CYS A 47 -5.61 -4.63 -1.42
C CYS A 47 -5.75 -5.49 -2.68
N SER A 48 -5.09 -5.10 -3.76
CA SER A 48 -5.02 -5.92 -4.97
C SER A 48 -4.45 -7.33 -4.70
N SER A 49 -3.60 -7.49 -3.68
CA SER A 49 -3.05 -8.77 -3.24
C SER A 49 -4.08 -9.69 -2.57
N ASP A 50 -5.20 -9.16 -2.11
CA ASP A 50 -6.27 -9.96 -1.52
C ASP A 50 -7.05 -10.75 -2.59
N MET A 51 -7.09 -10.25 -3.82
CA MET A 51 -7.79 -10.92 -4.92
C MET A 51 -7.22 -12.32 -5.22
N PRO A 52 -5.91 -12.48 -5.54
CA PRO A 52 -5.36 -13.82 -5.72
C PRO A 52 -5.41 -14.65 -4.42
N ARG A 53 -5.21 -14.04 -3.27
CA ARG A 53 -5.28 -14.73 -1.96
C ARG A 53 -6.66 -15.32 -1.71
N CYS A 54 -7.71 -14.57 -1.95
CA CYS A 54 -9.07 -15.04 -1.71
C CYS A 54 -9.58 -16.01 -2.80
N PHE A 55 -9.18 -15.84 -4.07
CA PHE A 55 -9.85 -16.49 -5.18
C PHE A 55 -8.97 -17.40 -6.06
N VAL A 56 -7.65 -17.44 -5.85
CA VAL A 56 -6.74 -18.21 -6.74
C VAL A 56 -5.76 -19.06 -5.95
N THR A 57 -4.94 -18.45 -5.08
CA THR A 57 -3.81 -19.13 -4.43
C THR A 57 -4.08 -19.57 -3.00
N GLY A 58 -5.05 -18.95 -2.33
CA GLY A 58 -5.29 -19.14 -0.91
C GLY A 58 -4.33 -18.33 -0.03
N THR A 59 -4.42 -18.60 1.25
CA THR A 59 -3.60 -18.03 2.31
C THR A 59 -2.84 -19.13 3.04
N TYR A 60 -2.07 -18.80 4.09
CA TYR A 60 -1.19 -19.75 4.79
C TYR A 60 -1.94 -20.78 5.63
N HIS A 61 -3.17 -20.48 6.02
CA HIS A 61 -4.07 -21.39 6.74
C HIS A 61 -5.54 -21.03 6.46
N PHE A 62 -6.43 -21.99 6.72
CA PHE A 62 -7.87 -21.81 6.69
C PHE A 62 -8.48 -22.36 8.00
N PRO A 63 -9.54 -21.74 8.57
CA PRO A 63 -10.09 -20.46 8.15
C PRO A 63 -9.13 -19.30 8.46
N THR A 64 -9.28 -18.17 7.74
CA THR A 64 -8.53 -16.92 7.98
C THR A 64 -9.45 -15.73 7.75
N ILE A 65 -9.33 -14.68 8.55
CA ILE A 65 -9.95 -13.39 8.30
C ILE A 65 -8.95 -12.53 7.55
N PRO A 66 -9.19 -12.14 6.28
CA PRO A 66 -8.30 -11.25 5.54
C PRO A 66 -8.39 -9.78 5.99
N GLY A 67 -7.72 -8.87 5.24
CA GLY A 67 -7.73 -7.42 5.49
C GLY A 67 -6.54 -6.96 6.32
N HIS A 68 -5.71 -6.08 5.72
CA HIS A 68 -4.46 -5.60 6.32
C HIS A 68 -4.26 -4.08 6.21
N GLU A 69 -5.15 -3.37 5.52
CA GLU A 69 -5.14 -1.91 5.33
C GLU A 69 -6.24 -1.28 6.20
N PHE A 70 -6.00 -1.05 7.48
CA PHE A 70 -7.10 -0.73 8.38
C PHE A 70 -6.81 0.34 9.43
N SER A 71 -7.90 0.92 9.91
CA SER A 71 -7.94 1.85 11.01
C SER A 71 -9.07 1.54 11.98
N GLY A 72 -8.90 1.94 13.23
CA GLY A 72 -9.91 1.70 14.25
C GLY A 72 -9.69 2.50 15.52
N GLN A 73 -10.55 2.23 16.50
CA GLN A 73 -10.50 2.83 17.83
C GLN A 73 -10.13 1.78 18.87
N ILE A 74 -9.20 2.10 19.75
CA ILE A 74 -8.81 1.25 20.87
C ILE A 74 -9.94 1.26 21.92
N VAL A 75 -10.62 0.12 22.07
CA VAL A 75 -11.78 -0.02 22.96
C VAL A 75 -11.46 -0.78 24.26
N ALA A 76 -10.38 -1.54 24.28
CA ALA A 76 -9.91 -2.18 25.50
C ALA A 76 -8.38 -2.37 25.46
N VAL A 77 -7.78 -2.45 26.63
CA VAL A 77 -6.34 -2.67 26.82
C VAL A 77 -6.09 -3.88 27.69
N GLY A 78 -5.09 -4.68 27.31
CA GLY A 78 -4.61 -5.83 28.06
C GLY A 78 -3.72 -5.42 29.23
N ASP A 79 -3.22 -6.43 29.94
CA ASP A 79 -2.30 -6.19 31.06
C ASP A 79 -0.98 -5.58 30.56
N GLU A 80 -0.37 -4.75 31.39
CA GLU A 80 0.86 -3.98 31.08
C GLU A 80 0.74 -3.00 29.89
N VAL A 81 -0.46 -2.60 29.54
CA VAL A 81 -0.71 -1.55 28.52
C VAL A 81 -1.15 -0.27 29.21
N ASP A 82 -0.63 0.86 28.75
CA ASP A 82 -1.02 2.19 29.24
C ASP A 82 -2.50 2.47 28.92
N GLU A 83 -3.27 2.73 29.98
CA GLU A 83 -4.70 3.02 29.89
C GLU A 83 -5.02 4.30 29.11
N SER A 84 -4.06 5.23 28.98
CA SER A 84 -4.21 6.45 28.17
C SER A 84 -4.43 6.16 26.68
N LEU A 85 -4.18 4.93 26.23
CA LEU A 85 -4.50 4.47 24.87
C LEU A 85 -5.98 4.22 24.65
N LEU A 86 -6.78 4.04 25.72
CA LEU A 86 -8.22 3.85 25.59
C LEU A 86 -8.87 5.04 24.87
N GLY A 87 -9.68 4.74 23.87
CA GLY A 87 -10.35 5.72 23.02
C GLY A 87 -9.51 6.32 21.92
N LYS A 88 -8.19 6.12 21.94
CA LYS A 88 -7.31 6.60 20.87
C LYS A 88 -7.62 5.92 19.55
N ARG A 89 -7.38 6.65 18.47
CA ARG A 89 -7.55 6.22 17.08
C ARG A 89 -6.20 5.75 16.55
N SER A 90 -6.19 4.67 15.78
CA SER A 90 -4.93 4.14 15.26
C SER A 90 -5.12 3.42 13.93
N CYS A 91 -4.17 3.60 13.02
CA CYS A 91 -3.81 2.63 12.00
C CYS A 91 -2.92 1.56 12.63
N VAL A 92 -2.61 0.51 11.89
CA VAL A 92 -1.79 -0.59 12.40
C VAL A 92 -0.78 -1.04 11.35
N PHE A 93 0.49 -1.04 11.72
CA PHE A 93 1.52 -1.71 10.93
C PHE A 93 1.24 -3.22 10.93
N PRO A 94 0.85 -3.84 9.79
CA PRO A 94 0.28 -5.18 9.81
C PRO A 94 1.32 -6.30 9.96
N MET A 95 2.60 -5.98 9.88
CA MET A 95 3.68 -6.97 10.01
C MET A 95 4.04 -7.21 11.47
N LEU A 96 4.23 -8.49 11.80
CA LEU A 96 4.66 -8.98 13.10
C LEU A 96 6.05 -9.62 12.93
N PRO A 97 7.15 -8.86 13.11
CA PRO A 97 8.50 -9.36 12.87
C PRO A 97 8.92 -10.34 13.99
N CYS A 98 9.79 -11.29 13.65
CA CYS A 98 10.31 -12.26 14.62
C CYS A 98 11.24 -11.66 15.69
N LYS A 99 11.74 -10.45 15.50
CA LYS A 99 12.64 -9.66 16.37
C LYS A 99 14.02 -10.26 16.67
N HIS A 100 14.38 -11.42 16.11
CA HIS A 100 15.67 -12.08 16.37
C HIS A 100 16.55 -12.34 15.15
N CYS A 101 15.99 -12.32 13.91
CA CYS A 101 16.78 -12.51 12.69
C CYS A 101 17.70 -11.30 12.40
N LYS A 102 18.62 -11.45 11.43
CA LYS A 102 19.59 -10.41 11.06
C LYS A 102 18.88 -9.09 10.69
N ALA A 103 17.82 -9.15 9.86
CA ALA A 103 17.08 -7.96 9.45
C ALA A 103 16.44 -7.26 10.67
N CYS A 104 15.79 -8.00 11.57
CA CYS A 104 15.20 -7.44 12.78
C CYS A 104 16.23 -6.78 13.72
N LYS A 105 17.45 -7.35 13.82
CA LYS A 105 18.53 -6.74 14.61
C LYS A 105 19.02 -5.43 14.02
N MET A 106 18.81 -5.22 12.72
CA MET A 106 19.08 -3.97 12.01
C MET A 106 17.86 -3.04 11.95
N GLU A 107 16.75 -3.44 12.57
CA GLU A 107 15.44 -2.78 12.50
C GLU A 107 14.83 -2.71 11.08
N GLU A 108 15.32 -3.54 10.15
CA GLU A 108 14.76 -3.67 8.81
C GLU A 108 13.66 -4.76 8.82
N TYR A 109 12.54 -4.42 9.44
CA TYR A 109 11.47 -5.39 9.73
C TYR A 109 10.78 -5.93 8.49
N ALA A 110 10.67 -5.13 7.42
CA ALA A 110 10.11 -5.56 6.15
C ALA A 110 10.86 -6.75 5.51
N GLN A 111 12.17 -6.89 5.83
CA GLN A 111 13.02 -7.99 5.35
C GLN A 111 13.16 -9.14 6.38
N CYS A 112 12.27 -9.19 7.38
CA CYS A 112 12.28 -10.26 8.36
C CYS A 112 11.99 -11.62 7.72
N SER A 113 12.88 -12.60 7.93
CA SER A 113 12.74 -13.94 7.35
C SER A 113 11.65 -14.81 8.00
N GLY A 114 11.19 -14.44 9.20
CA GLY A 114 10.19 -15.20 9.97
C GLY A 114 9.04 -14.31 10.46
N TYR A 115 8.58 -13.37 9.64
CA TYR A 115 7.46 -12.49 10.01
C TYR A 115 6.12 -13.21 9.97
N SER A 116 5.18 -12.75 10.79
CA SER A 116 3.75 -12.94 10.57
C SER A 116 3.11 -11.66 10.05
N TYR A 117 1.85 -11.76 9.58
CA TYR A 117 1.20 -10.63 8.90
C TYR A 117 -0.32 -10.74 9.07
N PHE A 118 -0.94 -9.68 9.56
CA PHE A 118 -2.41 -9.62 9.66
C PHE A 118 -3.06 -9.77 8.29
N GLY A 119 -4.17 -10.47 8.23
CA GLY A 119 -4.95 -10.69 7.01
C GLY A 119 -4.40 -11.77 6.07
N SER A 120 -3.30 -12.46 6.44
CA SER A 120 -2.77 -13.55 5.63
C SER A 120 -2.16 -14.68 6.46
N ARG A 121 -1.24 -14.39 7.38
CA ARG A 121 -0.59 -15.37 8.28
C ARG A 121 -1.24 -15.39 9.66
N GLN A 122 -2.04 -14.39 9.95
CA GLN A 122 -2.93 -14.27 11.10
C GLN A 122 -4.20 -13.58 10.64
N ASP A 123 -5.26 -13.68 11.46
CA ASP A 123 -6.51 -12.99 11.22
C ASP A 123 -6.29 -11.47 11.10
N GLY A 124 -7.00 -10.88 10.16
CA GLY A 124 -6.95 -9.46 9.83
C GLY A 124 -8.22 -8.69 10.20
N ALA A 125 -8.44 -7.60 9.50
CA ALA A 125 -9.39 -6.57 9.90
C ALA A 125 -10.70 -6.57 9.09
N TRP A 126 -10.99 -7.59 8.28
CA TRP A 126 -12.35 -7.74 7.75
C TRP A 126 -13.26 -8.34 8.84
N ALA A 127 -13.25 -7.70 10.00
CA ALA A 127 -14.00 -8.06 11.20
C ALA A 127 -14.34 -6.80 12.00
N GLU A 128 -15.23 -6.91 12.98
CA GLU A 128 -15.57 -5.76 13.83
C GLU A 128 -14.48 -5.43 14.85
N TYR A 129 -13.71 -6.43 15.29
CA TYR A 129 -12.64 -6.28 16.29
C TYR A 129 -11.39 -7.07 15.91
N LEU A 130 -10.23 -6.54 16.31
CA LEU A 130 -8.93 -7.21 16.17
C LEU A 130 -8.06 -6.94 17.38
N VAL A 131 -7.36 -7.97 17.87
CA VAL A 131 -6.32 -7.80 18.90
C VAL A 131 -5.00 -7.49 18.23
N VAL A 132 -4.36 -6.39 18.69
CA VAL A 132 -3.14 -5.84 18.09
C VAL A 132 -2.09 -5.57 19.17
N PRO A 133 -0.82 -5.97 19.01
CA PRO A 133 0.24 -5.55 19.92
C PRO A 133 0.42 -4.02 19.90
N VAL A 134 0.66 -3.43 21.06
CA VAL A 134 0.86 -1.97 21.20
C VAL A 134 1.96 -1.46 20.27
N TRP A 135 3.02 -2.26 20.05
CA TRP A 135 4.13 -1.91 19.15
C TRP A 135 3.70 -1.65 17.70
N ASN A 136 2.60 -2.26 17.25
CA ASN A 136 2.10 -2.11 15.88
C ASN A 136 1.20 -0.89 15.67
N LEU A 137 0.84 -0.17 16.74
CA LEU A 137 -0.08 0.97 16.67
C LEU A 137 0.58 2.19 16.03
N VAL A 138 -0.15 2.84 15.13
CA VAL A 138 0.20 4.11 14.50
C VAL A 138 -0.92 5.10 14.79
N PRO A 139 -0.88 5.80 15.91
CA PRO A 139 -1.92 6.75 16.30
C PRO A 139 -2.05 7.91 15.31
N PHE A 140 -3.26 8.42 15.14
CA PHE A 140 -3.57 9.61 14.34
C PHE A 140 -4.62 10.47 15.04
N ASP A 141 -4.67 11.76 14.66
CA ASP A 141 -5.53 12.75 15.30
C ASP A 141 -6.98 12.71 14.82
N ASP A 142 -7.86 13.36 15.57
CA ASP A 142 -9.31 13.41 15.29
C ASP A 142 -9.67 14.19 14.00
N THR A 143 -8.72 14.94 13.45
CA THR A 143 -8.85 15.68 12.19
C THR A 143 -8.95 14.77 10.97
N LEU A 144 -8.37 13.57 11.04
CA LEU A 144 -8.38 12.60 9.95
C LEU A 144 -9.50 11.57 10.18
N ASP A 145 -10.35 11.33 9.18
CA ASP A 145 -11.38 10.30 9.28
C ASP A 145 -10.79 8.87 9.15
N TYR A 146 -11.53 7.87 9.65
CA TYR A 146 -11.05 6.49 9.66
C TYR A 146 -10.83 5.88 8.27
N LYS A 147 -11.62 6.28 7.27
CA LYS A 147 -11.49 5.73 5.92
C LYS A 147 -10.20 6.23 5.27
N THR A 148 -9.94 7.54 5.38
CA THR A 148 -8.69 8.14 4.92
C THR A 148 -7.50 7.57 5.70
N ALA A 149 -7.62 7.39 7.01
CA ALA A 149 -6.58 6.78 7.83
C ALA A 149 -6.28 5.32 7.42
N ALA A 150 -7.27 4.55 6.95
CA ALA A 150 -7.04 3.18 6.45
C ALA A 150 -6.12 3.14 5.21
N LEU A 151 -6.04 4.23 4.43
CA LEU A 151 -5.08 4.36 3.33
C LEU A 151 -3.62 4.46 3.81
N CYS A 152 -3.37 4.55 5.12
CA CYS A 152 -2.01 4.69 5.66
C CYS A 152 -1.11 3.49 5.29
N GLU A 153 -1.67 2.28 5.16
CA GLU A 153 -0.89 1.11 4.74
C GLU A 153 -0.34 1.28 3.31
N PRO A 154 -1.16 1.43 2.26
CA PRO A 154 -0.64 1.63 0.91
C PRO A 154 0.14 2.94 0.76
N ALA A 155 -0.16 3.98 1.54
CA ALA A 155 0.61 5.21 1.57
C ALA A 155 2.01 5.01 2.15
N ALA A 156 2.16 4.22 3.21
CA ALA A 156 3.47 3.90 3.77
C ALA A 156 4.34 3.08 2.78
N VAL A 157 3.74 2.14 2.04
CA VAL A 157 4.42 1.42 0.95
C VAL A 157 4.89 2.38 -0.14
N SER A 158 4.04 3.32 -0.53
CA SER A 158 4.34 4.34 -1.56
C SER A 158 5.39 5.33 -1.08
N MET A 159 5.33 5.77 0.17
CA MET A 159 6.32 6.65 0.80
C MET A 159 7.69 5.96 0.88
N HIS A 160 7.71 4.67 1.21
CA HIS A 160 8.92 3.86 1.20
C HIS A 160 9.57 3.82 -0.18
N ALA A 161 8.78 3.56 -1.22
CA ALA A 161 9.27 3.57 -2.60
C ALA A 161 9.88 4.93 -2.98
N VAL A 162 9.21 6.04 -2.63
CA VAL A 162 9.70 7.40 -2.88
C VAL A 162 11.00 7.68 -2.11
N ASN A 163 11.11 7.23 -0.86
CA ASN A 163 12.34 7.34 -0.07
C ASN A 163 13.50 6.54 -0.70
N ILE A 164 13.24 5.31 -1.20
CA ILE A 164 14.22 4.50 -1.96
C ILE A 164 14.63 5.21 -3.26
N GLY A 165 13.67 5.86 -3.93
CA GLY A 165 13.91 6.63 -5.15
C GLY A 165 14.87 7.79 -4.95
N ASP A 166 14.91 8.36 -3.74
CA ASP A 166 15.80 9.46 -3.34
C ASP A 166 15.67 10.68 -4.27
N ILE A 167 14.42 11.03 -4.60
CA ILE A 167 14.09 12.13 -5.51
C ILE A 167 14.64 13.45 -4.97
N LYS A 168 15.35 14.20 -5.83
CA LYS A 168 15.85 15.54 -5.55
C LYS A 168 14.97 16.61 -6.21
N GLU A 169 15.02 17.81 -5.66
CA GLU A 169 14.32 18.97 -6.24
C GLU A 169 14.73 19.19 -7.71
N GLY A 170 13.76 19.39 -8.57
CA GLY A 170 13.95 19.62 -10.01
C GLY A 170 14.07 18.37 -10.86
N GLN A 171 14.19 17.18 -10.26
CA GLN A 171 14.26 15.93 -11.02
C GLN A 171 12.93 15.56 -11.66
N ASN A 172 12.99 15.01 -12.87
CA ASN A 172 11.84 14.48 -13.58
C ASN A 172 11.55 13.04 -13.20
N VAL A 173 10.28 12.74 -12.94
CA VAL A 173 9.84 11.44 -12.42
C VAL A 173 8.82 10.83 -13.35
N VAL A 174 8.94 9.52 -13.63
CA VAL A 174 7.96 8.74 -14.36
C VAL A 174 7.41 7.64 -13.44
N ILE A 175 6.09 7.50 -13.40
CA ILE A 175 5.41 6.43 -12.68
C ILE A 175 4.65 5.58 -13.68
N ILE A 176 4.95 4.28 -13.73
CA ILE A 176 4.26 3.30 -14.58
C ILE A 176 3.30 2.51 -13.70
N GLY A 177 2.02 2.73 -13.91
CA GLY A 177 0.92 2.15 -13.14
C GLY A 177 -0.02 3.21 -12.57
N THR A 178 -1.31 3.02 -12.81
CA THR A 178 -2.41 3.91 -12.37
C THR A 178 -3.26 3.27 -11.27
N GLY A 179 -2.68 2.40 -10.45
CA GLY A 179 -3.31 1.87 -9.24
C GLY A 179 -3.09 2.82 -8.05
N THR A 180 -3.65 2.47 -6.89
CA THR A 180 -3.52 3.21 -5.62
C THR A 180 -2.07 3.56 -5.31
N ILE A 181 -1.16 2.58 -5.40
CA ILE A 181 0.27 2.77 -5.16
C ILE A 181 0.87 3.78 -6.14
N GLY A 182 0.59 3.66 -7.45
CA GLY A 182 1.12 4.57 -8.46
C GLY A 182 0.66 6.02 -8.26
N PHE A 183 -0.61 6.24 -7.91
CA PHE A 183 -1.12 7.56 -7.56
C PHE A 183 -0.46 8.15 -6.32
N MET A 184 -0.33 7.37 -5.25
CA MET A 184 0.31 7.83 -4.02
C MET A 184 1.79 8.14 -4.24
N ILE A 185 2.52 7.31 -5.01
CA ILE A 185 3.90 7.60 -5.41
C ILE A 185 3.96 8.92 -6.16
N ALA A 186 3.04 9.17 -7.10
CA ALA A 186 3.04 10.40 -7.88
C ALA A 186 2.78 11.65 -7.02
N LEU A 187 1.85 11.57 -6.07
CA LEU A 187 1.57 12.66 -5.13
C LEU A 187 2.80 12.96 -4.26
N PHE A 188 3.42 11.95 -3.67
CA PHE A 188 4.62 12.13 -2.85
C PHE A 188 5.83 12.56 -3.68
N ALA A 189 5.98 12.06 -4.91
CA ALA A 189 7.04 12.46 -5.82
C ALA A 189 6.91 13.95 -6.21
N LYS A 190 5.70 14.43 -6.43
CA LYS A 190 5.42 15.84 -6.75
C LYS A 190 5.89 16.78 -5.63
N GLU A 191 5.64 16.40 -4.37
CA GLU A 191 6.13 17.16 -3.21
C GLU A 191 7.67 17.17 -3.13
N ARG A 192 8.32 16.07 -3.48
CA ARG A 192 9.79 15.96 -3.42
C ARG A 192 10.49 16.72 -4.53
N THR A 193 10.01 16.55 -5.77
CA THR A 193 10.65 17.21 -6.91
C THR A 193 10.35 18.70 -6.99
N LYS A 194 9.20 19.16 -6.47
CA LYS A 194 8.69 20.54 -6.49
C LYS A 194 8.57 21.12 -7.90
N THR A 195 9.69 21.30 -8.61
CA THR A 195 9.79 21.96 -9.93
C THR A 195 9.96 20.99 -11.09
N GLY A 196 10.35 19.73 -10.82
CA GLY A 196 10.44 18.69 -11.85
C GLY A 196 9.07 18.21 -12.32
N LYS A 197 9.03 17.62 -13.49
CA LYS A 197 7.81 17.01 -14.03
C LYS A 197 7.56 15.63 -13.44
N VAL A 198 6.29 15.33 -13.19
CA VAL A 198 5.83 14.01 -12.77
C VAL A 198 4.86 13.47 -13.81
N VAL A 199 5.26 12.39 -14.47
CA VAL A 199 4.50 11.75 -15.55
C VAL A 199 3.90 10.43 -15.02
N ILE A 200 2.59 10.25 -15.16
CA ILE A 200 1.88 9.00 -14.84
C ILE A 200 1.53 8.28 -16.14
N ALA A 201 1.93 7.02 -16.24
CA ALA A 201 1.67 6.17 -17.40
C ALA A 201 0.77 4.99 -17.05
N GLY A 202 -0.22 4.71 -17.89
CA GLY A 202 -1.15 3.60 -17.66
C GLY A 202 -2.08 3.36 -18.84
N ARG A 203 -3.00 2.39 -18.71
CA ARG A 203 -3.91 1.97 -19.78
C ARG A 203 -5.36 2.42 -19.56
N SER A 204 -5.74 2.74 -18.32
CA SER A 204 -7.12 3.10 -17.97
C SER A 204 -7.37 4.58 -18.24
N LYS A 205 -8.19 4.89 -19.25
CA LYS A 205 -8.53 6.27 -19.61
C LYS A 205 -9.11 7.05 -18.44
N ASN A 206 -10.03 6.45 -17.68
CA ASN A 206 -10.66 7.12 -16.53
C ASN A 206 -9.63 7.49 -15.45
N LYS A 207 -8.66 6.60 -15.18
CA LYS A 207 -7.58 6.85 -14.22
C LYS A 207 -6.60 7.91 -14.73
N LEU A 208 -6.29 7.91 -16.02
CA LEU A 208 -5.46 8.96 -16.64
C LEU A 208 -6.14 10.33 -16.63
N GLU A 209 -7.46 10.39 -16.88
CA GLU A 209 -8.21 11.65 -16.76
C GLU A 209 -8.24 12.16 -15.31
N TYR A 210 -8.32 11.26 -14.33
CA TYR A 210 -8.20 11.63 -12.92
C TYR A 210 -6.79 12.18 -12.61
N ALA A 211 -5.72 11.52 -13.12
CA ALA A 211 -4.36 12.01 -12.97
C ALA A 211 -4.17 13.43 -13.56
N LYS A 212 -4.76 13.69 -14.74
CA LYS A 212 -4.76 15.05 -15.34
C LYS A 212 -5.45 16.09 -14.45
N LYS A 213 -6.58 15.75 -13.82
CA LYS A 213 -7.28 16.63 -12.87
C LYS A 213 -6.41 16.97 -11.65
N LEU A 214 -5.55 16.05 -11.22
CA LEU A 214 -4.56 16.28 -10.16
C LEU A 214 -3.32 17.06 -10.63
N GLY A 215 -3.28 17.44 -11.93
CA GLY A 215 -2.22 18.25 -12.52
C GLY A 215 -0.95 17.48 -12.88
N PHE A 216 -1.07 16.19 -13.19
CA PHE A 216 0.02 15.36 -13.71
C PHE A 216 0.04 15.34 -15.23
N ASP A 217 1.23 15.26 -15.82
CA ASP A 217 1.39 14.81 -17.20
C ASP A 217 1.06 13.32 -17.30
N VAL A 218 0.38 12.91 -18.36
CA VAL A 218 -0.06 11.50 -18.49
C VAL A 218 0.31 10.90 -19.84
N VAL A 219 0.53 9.59 -19.87
CA VAL A 219 0.73 8.80 -21.09
C VAL A 219 -0.20 7.58 -21.07
N ASP A 220 -1.01 7.45 -22.14
CA ASP A 220 -1.83 6.25 -22.37
C ASP A 220 -1.00 5.18 -23.07
N THR A 221 -0.52 4.21 -22.31
CA THR A 221 0.33 3.12 -22.83
C THR A 221 -0.43 2.06 -23.62
N SER A 222 -1.75 2.20 -23.80
CA SER A 222 -2.53 1.33 -24.70
C SER A 222 -2.42 1.76 -26.17
N VAL A 223 -2.03 3.00 -26.41
CA VAL A 223 -1.98 3.62 -27.76
C VAL A 223 -0.65 4.31 -28.06
N ASP A 224 0.09 4.72 -27.03
CA ASP A 224 1.33 5.47 -27.16
C ASP A 224 2.56 4.66 -26.72
N ASP A 225 3.68 4.91 -27.41
CA ASP A 225 4.99 4.43 -27.00
C ASP A 225 5.50 5.28 -25.83
N LEU A 226 5.55 4.69 -24.63
CA LEU A 226 5.89 5.40 -23.39
C LEU A 226 7.26 6.10 -23.45
N PRO A 227 8.38 5.44 -23.85
CA PRO A 227 9.67 6.10 -23.93
C PRO A 227 9.70 7.31 -24.87
N ALA A 228 9.00 7.23 -26.01
CA ALA A 228 8.89 8.35 -26.95
C ALA A 228 8.07 9.51 -26.39
N GLN A 229 6.97 9.24 -25.68
CA GLN A 229 6.16 10.27 -25.05
C GLN A 229 6.89 10.93 -23.89
N VAL A 230 7.59 10.16 -23.06
CA VAL A 230 8.44 10.68 -21.98
C VAL A 230 9.44 11.69 -22.52
N LYS A 231 10.15 11.37 -23.62
CA LYS A 231 11.09 12.30 -24.26
C LYS A 231 10.43 13.59 -24.77
N LYS A 232 9.19 13.52 -25.23
CA LYS A 232 8.45 14.73 -25.65
C LYS A 232 8.05 15.59 -24.44
N ILE A 233 7.69 14.97 -23.32
CA ILE A 233 7.19 15.66 -22.13
C ILE A 233 8.34 16.26 -21.33
N ILE A 234 9.37 15.47 -21.01
CA ILE A 234 10.44 15.87 -20.09
C ILE A 234 11.79 16.12 -20.76
N GLY A 235 11.94 15.81 -22.05
CA GLY A 235 13.17 16.02 -22.80
C GLY A 235 13.90 14.71 -23.16
N ILE A 236 14.91 14.85 -24.03
CA ILE A 236 15.61 13.72 -24.64
C ILE A 236 16.41 12.89 -23.62
N ASP A 237 16.78 13.49 -22.50
CA ASP A 237 17.61 12.85 -21.49
C ASP A 237 16.84 11.77 -20.71
N GLY A 238 15.48 11.79 -20.76
CA GLY A 238 14.62 10.84 -20.07
C GLY A 238 14.41 11.19 -18.59
N ALA A 239 13.81 10.27 -17.83
CA ALA A 239 13.51 10.47 -16.42
C ALA A 239 14.75 10.28 -15.52
N ASP A 240 14.88 11.10 -14.48
CA ASP A 240 15.88 10.92 -13.44
C ASP A 240 15.53 9.73 -12.54
N VAL A 241 14.22 9.59 -12.21
CA VAL A 241 13.70 8.49 -11.40
C VAL A 241 12.45 7.90 -12.05
N THR A 242 12.42 6.59 -12.22
CA THR A 242 11.24 5.87 -12.72
C THR A 242 10.75 4.87 -11.68
N PHE A 243 9.45 4.91 -11.38
CA PHE A 243 8.78 3.92 -10.52
C PHE A 243 8.00 2.96 -11.41
N GLU A 244 8.26 1.67 -11.25
CA GLU A 244 7.51 0.60 -11.90
C GLU A 244 6.58 -0.04 -10.86
N ALA A 245 5.25 0.14 -11.03
CA ALA A 245 4.22 -0.29 -10.09
C ALA A 245 3.16 -1.21 -10.73
N VAL A 246 3.55 -1.99 -11.75
CA VAL A 246 2.70 -2.94 -12.47
C VAL A 246 3.17 -4.37 -12.31
N GLY A 247 4.49 -4.63 -12.45
CA GLY A 247 5.10 -5.96 -12.34
C GLY A 247 5.01 -6.78 -13.62
N SER A 248 4.98 -6.15 -14.81
CA SER A 248 5.00 -6.89 -16.09
C SER A 248 6.30 -6.68 -16.86
N ASN A 249 6.60 -7.61 -17.78
CA ASN A 249 7.76 -7.52 -18.67
C ASN A 249 7.79 -6.19 -19.44
N GLU A 250 6.64 -5.80 -19.99
CA GLU A 250 6.48 -4.58 -20.78
C GLU A 250 6.67 -3.33 -19.93
N ALA A 251 6.14 -3.33 -18.71
CA ALA A 251 6.28 -2.18 -17.80
C ALA A 251 7.73 -2.00 -17.35
N ILE A 252 8.43 -3.09 -17.02
CA ILE A 252 9.85 -3.06 -16.67
C ILE A 252 10.72 -2.61 -17.85
N ALA A 253 10.47 -3.15 -19.05
CA ALA A 253 11.17 -2.72 -20.26
C ALA A 253 10.97 -1.23 -20.52
N SER A 254 9.73 -0.76 -20.47
CA SER A 254 9.38 0.65 -20.64
C SER A 254 10.00 1.55 -19.57
N ALA A 255 10.12 1.06 -18.32
CA ALA A 255 10.82 1.79 -17.26
C ALA A 255 12.30 1.98 -17.59
N ILE A 256 12.99 0.93 -18.04
CA ILE A 256 14.41 0.98 -18.41
C ILE A 256 14.63 1.94 -19.59
N GLU A 257 13.76 1.92 -20.59
CA GLU A 257 13.89 2.77 -21.77
C GLU A 257 13.56 4.24 -21.49
N SER A 258 12.60 4.50 -20.60
CA SER A 258 12.19 5.84 -20.19
C SER A 258 13.17 6.52 -19.23
N THR A 259 13.94 5.74 -18.49
CA THR A 259 14.96 6.27 -17.54
C THR A 259 16.16 6.80 -18.30
N GLY A 260 16.63 7.98 -17.91
CA GLY A 260 17.80 8.65 -18.47
C GLY A 260 19.13 8.00 -18.05
N ALA A 261 20.23 8.51 -18.60
CA ALA A 261 21.57 8.12 -18.19
C ALA A 261 21.81 8.52 -16.72
N LEU A 262 22.44 7.61 -15.95
CA LEU A 262 22.69 7.75 -14.50
C LEU A 262 21.42 7.86 -13.64
N GLY A 263 20.23 7.65 -14.25
CA GLY A 263 18.98 7.63 -13.54
C GLY A 263 18.76 6.37 -12.70
N SER A 264 17.67 6.33 -11.95
CA SER A 264 17.32 5.20 -11.11
C SER A 264 15.91 4.67 -11.40
N ILE A 265 15.74 3.37 -11.23
CA ILE A 265 14.46 2.67 -11.31
C ILE A 265 14.16 2.07 -9.95
N VAL A 266 12.94 2.29 -9.46
CA VAL A 266 12.41 1.64 -8.26
C VAL A 266 11.34 0.64 -8.70
N LEU A 267 11.58 -0.64 -8.47
CA LEU A 267 10.67 -1.72 -8.75
C LEU A 267 9.75 -1.93 -7.53
N VAL A 268 8.46 -1.72 -7.73
CA VAL A 268 7.41 -1.81 -6.71
C VAL A 268 6.37 -2.87 -7.11
N GLY A 269 6.15 -3.03 -8.42
CA GLY A 269 5.19 -3.96 -8.98
C GLY A 269 5.55 -5.41 -8.67
N ASN A 270 4.56 -6.19 -8.18
CA ASN A 270 4.76 -7.61 -7.89
C ASN A 270 4.45 -8.45 -9.13
N PRO A 271 5.44 -9.17 -9.70
CA PRO A 271 5.22 -9.93 -10.92
C PRO A 271 4.35 -11.16 -10.67
N SER A 272 3.44 -11.44 -11.59
CA SER A 272 2.58 -12.62 -11.57
C SER A 272 3.10 -13.78 -12.45
N THR A 273 4.14 -13.51 -13.27
CA THR A 273 4.78 -14.46 -14.18
C THR A 273 6.28 -14.28 -14.18
N ASP A 274 7.00 -15.18 -14.84
CA ASP A 274 8.45 -15.04 -15.05
C ASP A 274 8.77 -13.74 -15.81
N LEU A 275 9.83 -13.07 -15.38
CA LEU A 275 10.31 -11.86 -16.03
C LEU A 275 11.38 -12.22 -17.07
N ILE A 276 11.13 -11.84 -18.32
CA ILE A 276 12.04 -12.04 -19.44
C ILE A 276 12.47 -10.67 -19.97
N LEU A 277 13.75 -10.37 -19.82
CA LEU A 277 14.30 -9.10 -20.27
C LEU A 277 15.04 -9.28 -21.61
N PRO A 278 14.57 -8.65 -22.72
CA PRO A 278 15.28 -8.67 -23.98
C PRO A 278 16.71 -8.13 -23.88
N LYS A 279 17.64 -8.69 -24.65
CA LYS A 279 19.08 -8.32 -24.62
C LYS A 279 19.31 -6.82 -24.80
N ASN A 280 18.61 -6.17 -25.71
CA ASN A 280 18.73 -4.74 -25.97
C ASN A 280 18.27 -3.88 -24.76
N ILE A 281 17.22 -4.34 -24.06
CA ILE A 281 16.73 -3.67 -22.85
C ILE A 281 17.74 -3.82 -21.71
N TYR A 282 18.28 -5.02 -21.48
CA TYR A 282 19.36 -5.23 -20.52
C TYR A 282 20.58 -4.35 -20.82
N TRP A 283 20.95 -4.23 -22.10
CA TRP A 283 22.06 -3.36 -22.52
C TRP A 283 21.80 -1.88 -22.21
N SER A 284 20.56 -1.43 -22.20
CA SER A 284 20.22 -0.06 -21.80
C SER A 284 20.59 0.21 -20.34
N ILE A 285 20.40 -0.77 -19.43
CA ILE A 285 20.84 -0.65 -18.04
C ILE A 285 22.35 -0.39 -17.98
N LEU A 286 23.14 -1.18 -18.72
CA LEU A 286 24.61 -1.06 -18.73
C LEU A 286 25.06 0.27 -19.34
N ARG A 287 24.55 0.61 -20.53
CA ARG A 287 24.98 1.80 -21.26
C ARG A 287 24.60 3.11 -20.60
N LYS A 288 23.44 3.14 -19.96
CA LYS A 288 22.97 4.31 -19.22
C LYS A 288 23.44 4.33 -17.76
N GLN A 289 24.13 3.27 -17.28
CA GLN A 289 24.50 3.09 -15.88
C GLN A 289 23.32 3.30 -14.92
N ILE A 290 22.16 2.70 -15.26
CA ILE A 290 20.94 2.82 -14.48
C ILE A 290 21.10 2.09 -13.15
N THR A 291 20.73 2.73 -12.04
CA THR A 291 20.59 2.07 -10.74
C THR A 291 19.23 1.43 -10.62
N VAL A 292 19.16 0.11 -10.42
CA VAL A 292 17.90 -0.62 -10.19
C VAL A 292 17.76 -0.95 -8.70
N LYS A 293 16.68 -0.53 -8.10
CA LYS A 293 16.38 -0.70 -6.67
C LYS A 293 15.04 -1.44 -6.51
N GLY A 294 14.99 -2.44 -5.63
CA GLY A 294 13.73 -3.06 -5.20
C GLY A 294 13.10 -2.29 -4.03
N SER A 295 11.79 -2.18 -4.03
CA SER A 295 11.01 -1.67 -2.90
C SER A 295 10.08 -2.76 -2.39
N TRP A 296 10.10 -3.01 -1.08
CA TRP A 296 9.25 -4.04 -0.47
C TRP A 296 8.66 -3.56 0.85
N ASN A 297 7.32 -3.55 0.93
CA ASN A 297 6.60 -3.11 2.12
C ASN A 297 6.97 -1.66 2.52
N SER A 298 7.23 -1.40 3.82
CA SER A 298 7.50 -0.06 4.34
C SER A 298 8.45 -0.09 5.52
N SER A 299 9.15 1.01 5.80
CA SER A 299 9.97 1.15 7.01
C SER A 299 9.10 1.54 8.20
N TYR A 300 9.28 0.81 9.29
CA TYR A 300 8.64 1.05 10.59
C TYR A 300 9.67 0.84 11.70
N ASN A 301 10.61 1.76 11.80
CA ASN A 301 11.73 1.65 12.74
C ASN A 301 12.09 2.99 13.39
N SER A 302 13.07 2.97 14.29
CA SER A 302 13.49 4.15 15.05
C SER A 302 14.09 5.27 14.19
N ARG A 303 14.65 4.93 13.02
CA ARG A 303 15.31 5.86 12.09
C ARG A 303 14.34 6.42 11.04
N VAL A 304 13.48 5.55 10.52
CA VAL A 304 12.53 5.88 9.46
C VAL A 304 11.19 5.23 9.77
N ASN A 305 10.16 6.03 9.76
CA ASN A 305 8.78 5.57 9.94
C ASN A 305 7.92 6.14 8.81
N ASP A 306 7.73 5.33 7.76
CA ASP A 306 6.98 5.73 6.57
C ASP A 306 5.48 5.92 6.89
N TRP A 307 4.98 5.22 7.89
CA TRP A 307 3.60 5.31 8.38
C TRP A 307 3.30 6.68 8.98
N LYS A 308 4.18 7.10 9.88
CA LYS A 308 4.05 8.43 10.51
C LYS A 308 4.16 9.53 9.47
N LYS A 309 5.11 9.42 8.53
CA LYS A 309 5.26 10.39 7.45
C LYS A 309 4.05 10.44 6.51
N ALA A 310 3.43 9.28 6.21
CA ALA A 310 2.22 9.23 5.40
C ALA A 310 1.05 9.94 6.09
N LEU A 311 0.85 9.71 7.39
CA LEU A 311 -0.17 10.42 8.17
C LEU A 311 0.09 11.92 8.23
N GLU A 312 1.34 12.36 8.46
CA GLU A 312 1.73 13.77 8.43
C GLU A 312 1.37 14.43 7.08
N VAL A 313 1.57 13.71 5.96
CA VAL A 313 1.16 14.22 4.64
C VAL A 313 -0.36 14.28 4.52
N PHE A 314 -1.11 13.28 4.99
CA PHE A 314 -2.58 13.31 4.96
C PHE A 314 -3.16 14.49 5.74
N GLU A 315 -2.52 14.87 6.85
CA GLU A 315 -2.98 15.95 7.73
C GLU A 315 -2.62 17.35 7.23
N HIS A 316 -1.54 17.48 6.44
CA HIS A 316 -0.97 18.81 6.10
C HIS A 316 -0.91 19.09 4.59
N SER A 317 -1.23 18.13 3.73
CA SER A 317 -1.24 18.31 2.28
C SER A 317 -2.50 19.03 1.82
N ASP A 318 -2.37 19.85 0.77
CA ASP A 318 -3.52 20.43 0.04
C ASP A 318 -4.30 19.36 -0.75
N VAL A 319 -3.76 18.14 -0.87
CA VAL A 319 -4.41 17.03 -1.56
C VAL A 319 -5.38 16.34 -0.61
N ASN A 320 -6.63 16.23 -1.01
CA ASN A 320 -7.62 15.43 -0.28
C ASN A 320 -7.45 13.94 -0.62
N PHE A 321 -6.74 13.20 0.22
CA PHE A 321 -6.52 11.76 0.01
C PHE A 321 -7.80 10.93 0.10
N ALA A 322 -8.87 11.44 0.71
CA ALA A 322 -10.18 10.78 0.71
C ALA A 322 -10.75 10.60 -0.71
N ASP A 323 -10.36 11.46 -1.67
CA ASP A 323 -10.78 11.36 -3.06
C ASP A 323 -10.21 10.12 -3.79
N LEU A 324 -9.20 9.47 -3.20
CA LEU A 324 -8.70 8.17 -3.67
C LEU A 324 -9.62 7.01 -3.28
N ILE A 325 -10.57 7.22 -2.37
CA ILE A 325 -11.54 6.21 -1.96
C ILE A 325 -12.72 6.27 -2.91
N THR A 326 -12.72 5.42 -3.92
CA THR A 326 -13.75 5.42 -4.96
C THR A 326 -15.05 4.75 -4.54
N HIS A 327 -14.99 3.77 -3.64
CA HIS A 327 -16.14 2.98 -3.19
C HIS A 327 -16.08 2.71 -1.69
N THR A 328 -17.24 2.54 -1.09
CA THR A 328 -17.38 2.12 0.31
C THR A 328 -18.51 1.11 0.40
N PHE A 329 -18.26 -0.02 1.06
CA PHE A 329 -19.19 -1.11 1.22
C PHE A 329 -19.28 -1.52 2.69
N THR A 330 -20.39 -2.11 3.08
CA THR A 330 -20.48 -2.85 4.36
C THR A 330 -19.88 -4.25 4.17
N ILE A 331 -19.61 -4.95 5.27
CA ILE A 331 -19.08 -6.31 5.22
C ILE A 331 -20.05 -7.29 4.53
N GLU A 332 -21.35 -7.04 4.63
CA GLU A 332 -22.41 -7.80 3.98
C GLU A 332 -22.44 -7.58 2.46
N GLU A 333 -21.90 -6.46 1.99
CA GLU A 333 -21.83 -6.12 0.56
C GLU A 333 -20.51 -6.58 -0.09
N ASN A 334 -19.78 -7.48 0.55
CA ASN A 334 -18.47 -7.97 0.06
C ASN A 334 -18.48 -8.44 -1.40
N GLU A 335 -19.55 -9.13 -1.85
CA GLU A 335 -19.67 -9.58 -3.25
C GLU A 335 -19.68 -8.40 -4.23
N LYS A 336 -20.38 -7.29 -3.88
CA LYS A 336 -20.37 -6.06 -4.69
C LYS A 336 -18.98 -5.43 -4.72
N ALA A 337 -18.30 -5.39 -3.57
CA ALA A 337 -16.95 -4.85 -3.44
C ALA A 337 -15.97 -5.61 -4.36
N PHE A 338 -15.96 -6.94 -4.30
CA PHE A 338 -15.10 -7.76 -5.17
C PHE A 338 -15.50 -7.69 -6.64
N SER A 339 -16.81 -7.53 -6.94
CA SER A 339 -17.28 -7.32 -8.31
C SER A 339 -16.77 -6.00 -8.88
N ALA A 340 -16.79 -4.90 -8.11
CA ALA A 340 -16.27 -3.60 -8.53
C ALA A 340 -14.78 -3.67 -8.89
N ILE A 341 -13.98 -4.40 -8.10
CA ILE A 341 -12.54 -4.59 -8.39
C ILE A 341 -12.32 -5.42 -9.67
N ARG A 342 -13.15 -6.43 -9.94
CA ARG A 342 -13.04 -7.29 -11.13
C ARG A 342 -13.49 -6.58 -12.40
N ASN A 343 -14.40 -5.62 -12.30
CA ASN A 343 -14.92 -4.86 -13.44
C ASN A 343 -13.90 -3.80 -13.88
N THR A 344 -13.05 -4.16 -14.84
CA THR A 344 -12.00 -3.27 -15.36
C THR A 344 -12.53 -1.99 -16.03
N GLY A 345 -13.85 -1.86 -16.25
CA GLY A 345 -14.52 -0.67 -16.78
C GLY A 345 -14.86 0.39 -15.73
N GLU A 346 -14.88 0.03 -14.47
CA GLU A 346 -15.15 0.96 -13.37
C GLU A 346 -13.86 1.65 -12.90
N PHE A 347 -14.01 2.90 -12.46
CA PHE A 347 -12.90 3.64 -11.86
C PHE A 347 -12.75 3.17 -10.41
N THR A 348 -11.83 2.25 -10.16
CA THR A 348 -11.46 1.77 -8.82
C THR A 348 -9.99 2.09 -8.54
N LEU A 349 -9.73 2.69 -7.39
CA LEU A 349 -8.40 2.90 -6.85
C LEU A 349 -8.25 2.13 -5.55
#